data_b4d40b11b57c1e55c2a4d17e48af9a38
#
_entry.id   b4d40b11b57c1e55c2a4d17e48af9a38
#
_cell.length_a   1.000
_cell.length_b   1.000
_cell.length_c   1.000
_cell.angle_alpha   90.00
_cell.angle_beta   90.00
_cell.angle_gamma   90.00
#
_symmetry.space_group_name_H-M   'P 1'
#
loop_
_entity.id
_entity.type
_entity.pdbx_description
1 polymer ?
#
loop_
_entity_poly.entity_id
_entity_poly.type
_entity_poly.pdbx_seq_one_letter_code
_entity_poly.pdbx_strand_id
1 'polypeptide(L)'
;MKTKVLLIAAALGLSLLATPAHAAEAKTLVIIDSGINTQLPWAKAAVVEEACFIEYGMCPNKLSSMTGPGAAHLDPTLVKDKALSHGTQMASVAVAVNPNVKIVFIRVVGMSHKGYANTYTTKAISQAMAWVVENAARLNVGAVSISIGRVYREAACPVLAEKNLQSQIVGLAAMNIPTVIAAGNNSNQSKIHYPACIPQAIAVGATDTPYTMKQVTGIVYPILLTSNSGPDLDLYALGRAATTDVNGTTSVSIGTSNATVSVATRLAQSLSDGSTLDTVMGKVQASLQTAYRTLTNFELKFYQT
;
A
#
# COMPACT_ATOMS: atom_id res chain seq x y z
N MET A 1 50.96 14.64 68.55
CA MET A 1 50.87 15.24 67.22
C MET A 1 50.01 14.37 66.35
N LYS A 2 48.79 14.77 66.02
CA LYS A 2 47.85 14.01 65.17
C LYS A 2 47.81 14.67 63.78
N THR A 3 48.35 13.99 62.79
CA THR A 3 48.39 14.43 61.38
C THR A 3 47.05 14.16 60.77
N LYS A 4 46.35 15.19 60.33
CA LYS A 4 45.09 15.09 59.54
C LYS A 4 45.42 14.92 58.05
N VAL A 5 45.05 13.81 57.49
CA VAL A 5 45.06 13.58 56.03
C VAL A 5 43.78 14.12 55.43
N LEU A 6 43.92 15.07 54.50
CA LEU A 6 42.82 15.69 53.75
C LEU A 6 42.62 14.90 52.45
N LEU A 7 41.54 14.17 52.35
CA LEU A 7 41.14 13.47 51.11
C LEU A 7 40.35 14.47 50.23
N ILE A 8 40.94 14.86 49.07
CA ILE A 8 40.27 15.61 48.04
C ILE A 8 39.59 14.61 47.11
N ALA A 9 38.25 14.50 47.16
CA ALA A 9 37.46 13.76 46.22
C ALA A 9 37.25 14.59 44.94
N ALA A 10 37.98 14.27 43.86
CA ALA A 10 37.71 14.83 42.54
C ALA A 10 36.46 14.16 41.93
N ALA A 11 35.34 14.85 41.91
CA ALA A 11 34.14 14.43 41.19
C ALA A 11 34.36 14.66 39.69
N LEU A 12 34.70 13.60 38.95
CA LEU A 12 34.59 13.60 37.48
C LEU A 12 33.10 13.62 37.12
N GLY A 13 32.59 14.78 36.73
CA GLY A 13 31.28 14.90 36.09
C GLY A 13 31.31 14.28 34.71
N LEU A 14 30.84 13.05 34.58
CA LEU A 14 30.52 12.41 33.30
C LEU A 14 29.24 13.06 32.78
N SER A 15 29.36 14.13 32.00
CA SER A 15 28.23 14.64 31.21
C SER A 15 27.91 13.61 30.11
N LEU A 16 26.90 12.77 30.37
CA LEU A 16 26.23 12.00 29.35
C LEU A 16 25.63 13.01 28.34
N LEU A 17 26.34 13.25 27.26
CA LEU A 17 25.78 13.86 26.07
C LEU A 17 24.68 12.90 25.58
N ALA A 18 23.43 13.15 25.98
CA ALA A 18 22.30 12.51 25.37
C ALA A 18 22.32 12.92 23.88
N THR A 19 22.75 12.02 23.01
CA THR A 19 22.54 12.18 21.58
C THR A 19 21.04 12.33 21.37
N PRO A 20 20.58 13.41 20.69
CA PRO A 20 19.16 13.54 20.40
C PRO A 20 18.77 12.27 19.66
N ALA A 21 17.75 11.55 20.16
CA ALA A 21 17.15 10.46 19.46
C ALA A 21 16.72 11.03 18.09
N HIS A 22 17.42 10.66 17.02
CA HIS A 22 17.01 10.99 15.67
C HIS A 22 15.62 10.38 15.53
N ALA A 23 14.59 11.21 15.38
CA ALA A 23 13.27 10.74 15.00
C ALA A 23 13.48 9.92 13.72
N ALA A 24 13.11 8.64 13.73
CA ALA A 24 13.27 7.78 12.59
C ALA A 24 12.59 8.44 11.38
N GLU A 25 13.32 8.54 10.28
CA GLU A 25 12.80 9.18 9.07
C GLU A 25 11.56 8.44 8.58
N ALA A 26 10.49 9.18 8.29
CA ALA A 26 9.23 8.59 7.87
C ALA A 26 9.42 7.75 6.61
N LYS A 27 8.95 6.52 6.65
CA LYS A 27 8.97 5.58 5.52
C LYS A 27 8.07 6.07 4.39
N THR A 28 8.45 5.81 3.14
CA THR A 28 7.64 6.12 1.97
C THR A 28 6.67 4.99 1.65
N LEU A 29 5.51 5.34 1.09
CA LEU A 29 4.56 4.43 0.49
C LEU A 29 4.76 4.41 -1.02
N VAL A 30 5.04 3.24 -1.59
CA VAL A 30 5.01 3.05 -3.05
C VAL A 30 3.58 2.71 -3.47
N ILE A 31 3.03 3.44 -4.45
CA ILE A 31 1.74 3.13 -5.10
C ILE A 31 2.00 2.79 -6.56
N ILE A 32 1.66 1.57 -6.96
CA ILE A 32 1.73 1.09 -8.35
C ILE A 32 0.31 1.07 -8.91
N ASP A 33 0.00 2.00 -9.84
CA ASP A 33 -1.37 2.20 -10.32
C ASP A 33 -1.44 2.84 -11.73
N SER A 34 -2.62 3.35 -12.12
CA SER A 34 -2.90 3.87 -13.46
C SER A 34 -2.19 5.20 -13.80
N GLY A 35 -1.74 5.94 -12.81
CA GLY A 35 -1.15 7.27 -12.94
C GLY A 35 -1.83 8.28 -12.01
N ILE A 36 -1.27 9.47 -11.92
CA ILE A 36 -1.70 10.48 -10.96
C ILE A 36 -1.69 11.89 -11.56
N ASN A 37 -2.63 12.75 -11.18
CA ASN A 37 -2.52 14.18 -11.43
C ASN A 37 -1.68 14.85 -10.33
N THR A 38 -0.39 15.01 -10.58
CA THR A 38 0.57 15.63 -9.66
C THR A 38 0.42 17.16 -9.56
N GLN A 39 -0.48 17.79 -10.32
CA GLN A 39 -0.77 19.22 -10.21
C GLN A 39 -1.77 19.53 -9.09
N LEU A 40 -2.50 18.55 -8.58
CA LEU A 40 -3.36 18.72 -7.42
C LEU A 40 -2.52 19.11 -6.20
N PRO A 41 -2.88 20.14 -5.43
CA PRO A 41 -2.04 20.67 -4.34
C PRO A 41 -1.61 19.61 -3.33
N TRP A 42 -2.52 18.73 -2.93
CA TRP A 42 -2.23 17.64 -2.00
C TRP A 42 -1.28 16.59 -2.63
N ALA A 43 -1.46 16.26 -3.92
CA ALA A 43 -0.61 15.30 -4.61
C ALA A 43 0.81 15.85 -4.77
N LYS A 44 0.93 17.13 -5.15
CA LYS A 44 2.21 17.83 -5.24
C LYS A 44 2.98 17.86 -3.91
N ALA A 45 2.27 17.92 -2.78
CA ALA A 45 2.89 17.89 -1.45
C ALA A 45 3.29 16.47 -1.01
N ALA A 46 2.52 15.46 -1.39
CA ALA A 46 2.72 14.08 -0.95
C ALA A 46 3.67 13.27 -1.85
N VAL A 47 3.65 13.47 -3.17
CA VAL A 47 4.46 12.70 -4.13
C VAL A 47 5.90 13.22 -4.13
N VAL A 48 6.83 12.36 -3.73
CA VAL A 48 8.26 12.68 -3.62
C VAL A 48 9.10 12.10 -4.75
N GLU A 49 8.60 11.07 -5.43
CA GLU A 49 9.29 10.43 -6.56
C GLU A 49 8.25 9.85 -7.51
N GLU A 50 8.55 9.82 -8.79
CA GLU A 50 7.69 9.30 -9.84
C GLU A 50 8.44 8.33 -10.76
N ALA A 51 7.75 7.27 -11.20
CA ALA A 51 8.22 6.38 -12.26
C ALA A 51 7.06 5.93 -13.15
N CYS A 52 7.39 5.45 -14.33
CA CYS A 52 6.45 4.96 -15.33
C CYS A 52 7.05 3.76 -16.04
N PHE A 53 6.31 2.65 -16.12
CA PHE A 53 6.66 1.45 -16.87
C PHE A 53 5.42 0.95 -17.61
N ILE A 54 5.42 1.01 -18.94
CA ILE A 54 4.24 0.75 -19.76
C ILE A 54 4.62 -0.18 -20.91
N GLU A 55 3.87 -1.25 -21.09
CA GLU A 55 4.04 -2.17 -22.22
C GLU A 55 3.19 -1.72 -23.42
N TYR A 56 1.95 -1.30 -23.18
CA TYR A 56 1.04 -0.83 -24.24
C TYR A 56 0.75 0.66 -24.05
N GLY A 57 1.30 1.48 -24.91
CA GLY A 57 1.28 2.93 -24.82
C GLY A 57 2.66 3.51 -24.52
N MET A 58 2.69 4.71 -23.97
CA MET A 58 3.93 5.42 -23.69
C MET A 58 3.86 6.20 -22.40
N CYS A 59 4.99 6.33 -21.72
CA CYS A 59 5.21 7.30 -20.67
C CYS A 59 5.24 8.73 -21.24
N PRO A 60 5.23 9.78 -20.41
CA PRO A 60 5.25 11.18 -20.87
C PRO A 60 6.41 11.53 -21.80
N ASN A 61 7.56 10.88 -21.65
CA ASN A 61 8.74 11.02 -22.51
C ASN A 61 8.61 10.28 -23.86
N LYS A 62 7.45 9.68 -24.17
CA LYS A 62 7.16 8.87 -25.36
C LYS A 62 7.94 7.55 -25.46
N LEU A 63 8.54 7.09 -24.36
CA LEU A 63 9.19 5.78 -24.25
C LEU A 63 8.34 4.83 -23.39
N SER A 64 8.73 3.57 -23.31
CA SER A 64 8.09 2.56 -22.45
C SER A 64 8.42 2.70 -20.96
N SER A 65 9.44 3.50 -20.63
CA SER A 65 9.83 3.78 -19.25
C SER A 65 10.30 5.21 -19.07
N MET A 66 10.07 5.74 -17.88
CA MET A 66 10.52 7.06 -17.44
C MET A 66 10.65 7.05 -15.91
N THR A 67 11.63 7.75 -15.37
CA THR A 67 11.78 8.01 -13.93
C THR A 67 11.99 9.50 -13.68
N GLY A 68 11.64 9.94 -12.47
CA GLY A 68 11.75 11.34 -12.07
C GLY A 68 10.48 12.15 -12.30
N PRO A 69 10.53 13.46 -12.02
CA PRO A 69 9.35 14.33 -12.01
C PRO A 69 8.54 14.26 -13.30
N GLY A 70 7.21 14.10 -13.16
CA GLY A 70 6.27 14.01 -14.27
C GLY A 70 6.15 12.60 -14.88
N ALA A 71 6.94 11.61 -14.44
CA ALA A 71 6.90 10.27 -15.03
C ALA A 71 5.53 9.59 -14.86
N ALA A 72 4.88 9.77 -13.73
CA ALA A 72 3.58 9.19 -13.45
C ALA A 72 2.40 10.13 -13.75
N HIS A 73 2.70 11.38 -14.16
CA HIS A 73 1.68 12.41 -14.36
C HIS A 73 0.66 12.04 -15.43
N LEU A 74 -0.61 12.32 -15.14
CA LEU A 74 -1.73 12.29 -16.08
C LEU A 74 -2.31 13.70 -16.22
N ASP A 75 -2.30 14.22 -17.44
CA ASP A 75 -2.99 15.46 -17.76
C ASP A 75 -4.51 15.21 -17.75
N PRO A 76 -5.27 15.84 -16.84
CA PRO A 76 -6.71 15.62 -16.72
C PRO A 76 -7.47 15.98 -17.99
N THR A 77 -6.98 16.93 -18.80
CA THR A 77 -7.64 17.37 -20.05
C THR A 77 -7.63 16.27 -21.11
N LEU A 78 -6.69 15.33 -21.02
CA LEU A 78 -6.54 14.22 -21.95
C LEU A 78 -7.26 12.94 -21.49
N VAL A 79 -7.61 12.84 -20.20
CA VAL A 79 -8.22 11.65 -19.61
C VAL A 79 -9.72 11.60 -19.91
N LYS A 80 -10.16 10.55 -20.61
CA LYS A 80 -11.58 10.28 -20.89
C LYS A 80 -12.08 9.02 -20.19
N ASP A 81 -11.19 8.14 -19.80
CA ASP A 81 -11.52 6.88 -19.14
C ASP A 81 -11.37 7.03 -17.62
N LYS A 82 -12.45 6.76 -16.89
CA LYS A 82 -12.44 6.78 -15.42
C LYS A 82 -11.41 5.83 -14.81
N ALA A 83 -11.05 4.75 -15.49
CA ALA A 83 -10.02 3.82 -15.04
C ALA A 83 -8.64 4.50 -14.90
N LEU A 84 -8.36 5.56 -15.66
CA LEU A 84 -7.13 6.34 -15.52
C LEU A 84 -7.12 7.24 -14.27
N SER A 85 -8.30 7.60 -13.73
CA SER A 85 -8.40 8.35 -12.47
C SER A 85 -8.08 7.52 -11.23
N HIS A 86 -8.07 6.19 -11.35
CA HIS A 86 -7.97 5.28 -10.23
C HIS A 86 -6.71 5.52 -9.38
N GLY A 87 -5.55 5.72 -9.98
CA GLY A 87 -4.33 5.98 -9.23
C GLY A 87 -4.36 7.30 -8.45
N THR A 88 -4.96 8.37 -9.01
CA THR A 88 -5.18 9.62 -8.28
C THR A 88 -6.10 9.39 -7.08
N GLN A 89 -7.17 8.59 -7.25
CA GLN A 89 -8.07 8.21 -6.16
C GLN A 89 -7.33 7.43 -5.07
N MET A 90 -6.50 6.45 -5.42
CA MET A 90 -5.72 5.67 -4.44
C MET A 90 -4.73 6.55 -3.66
N ALA A 91 -4.03 7.44 -4.33
CA ALA A 91 -3.15 8.38 -3.65
C ALA A 91 -3.93 9.32 -2.69
N SER A 92 -5.15 9.75 -3.07
CA SER A 92 -5.98 10.58 -2.19
C SER A 92 -6.43 9.83 -0.93
N VAL A 93 -6.71 8.53 -1.02
CA VAL A 93 -6.99 7.69 0.16
C VAL A 93 -5.77 7.60 1.06
N ALA A 94 -4.57 7.39 0.50
CA ALA A 94 -3.34 7.37 1.29
C ALA A 94 -3.14 8.67 2.09
N VAL A 95 -3.35 9.82 1.46
CA VAL A 95 -3.26 11.14 2.11
C VAL A 95 -4.36 11.32 3.17
N ALA A 96 -5.57 10.82 2.93
CA ALA A 96 -6.64 10.86 3.93
C ALA A 96 -6.33 9.99 5.16
N VAL A 97 -5.68 8.83 4.99
CA VAL A 97 -5.24 7.93 6.06
C VAL A 97 -4.06 8.51 6.84
N ASN A 98 -3.09 9.11 6.14
CA ASN A 98 -1.94 9.77 6.73
C ASN A 98 -1.61 11.07 5.96
N PRO A 99 -2.00 12.25 6.48
CA PRO A 99 -1.74 13.52 5.81
C PRO A 99 -0.25 13.84 5.57
N ASN A 100 0.65 13.18 6.30
CA ASN A 100 2.10 13.35 6.16
C ASN A 100 2.76 12.25 5.32
N VAL A 101 1.98 11.37 4.66
CA VAL A 101 2.52 10.29 3.84
C VAL A 101 3.40 10.85 2.73
N LYS A 102 4.56 10.21 2.52
CA LYS A 102 5.42 10.42 1.36
C LYS A 102 5.18 9.31 0.36
N ILE A 103 4.78 9.68 -0.85
CA ILE A 103 4.35 8.74 -1.90
C ILE A 103 5.42 8.69 -2.99
N VAL A 104 5.86 7.48 -3.29
CA VAL A 104 6.56 7.14 -4.54
C VAL A 104 5.49 6.59 -5.48
N PHE A 105 5.17 7.29 -6.55
CA PHE A 105 4.09 6.87 -7.44
C PHE A 105 4.63 6.27 -8.73
N ILE A 106 4.16 5.05 -9.07
CA ILE A 106 4.60 4.33 -10.26
C ILE A 106 3.39 4.06 -11.17
N ARG A 107 3.43 4.63 -12.35
CA ARG A 107 2.41 4.43 -13.38
C ARG A 107 2.72 3.19 -14.21
N VAL A 108 1.73 2.28 -14.33
CA VAL A 108 1.84 1.04 -15.13
C VAL A 108 0.72 0.87 -16.15
N VAL A 109 -0.20 1.83 -16.23
CA VAL A 109 -1.30 1.81 -17.22
C VAL A 109 -1.05 2.88 -18.28
N GLY A 110 -0.93 2.45 -19.52
CA GLY A 110 -0.81 3.34 -20.67
C GLY A 110 -2.13 4.04 -20.98
N MET A 111 -2.02 5.16 -21.68
CA MET A 111 -3.17 5.89 -22.23
C MET A 111 -3.06 5.95 -23.75
N SER A 112 -4.15 5.63 -24.43
CA SER A 112 -4.24 5.81 -25.89
C SER A 112 -4.30 7.31 -26.26
N HIS A 113 -4.01 7.62 -27.50
CA HIS A 113 -4.13 9.00 -28.01
C HIS A 113 -5.56 9.57 -27.94
N LYS A 114 -6.57 8.71 -27.73
CA LYS A 114 -7.97 9.09 -27.52
C LYS A 114 -8.34 9.32 -26.05
N GLY A 115 -7.40 9.17 -25.12
CA GLY A 115 -7.62 9.38 -23.68
C GLY A 115 -8.22 8.19 -22.92
N TYR A 116 -8.20 6.97 -23.51
CA TYR A 116 -8.70 5.76 -22.87
C TYR A 116 -7.54 4.92 -22.32
N ALA A 117 -7.81 4.20 -21.22
CA ALA A 117 -6.84 3.30 -20.63
C ALA A 117 -6.49 2.16 -21.59
N ASN A 118 -5.20 1.87 -21.70
CA ASN A 118 -4.73 0.65 -22.32
C ASN A 118 -4.70 -0.50 -21.30
N THR A 119 -4.62 -1.72 -21.79
CA THR A 119 -4.43 -2.89 -20.94
C THR A 119 -3.10 -2.77 -20.18
N TYR A 120 -3.13 -2.91 -18.85
CA TYR A 120 -1.91 -3.12 -18.07
C TYR A 120 -1.51 -4.59 -18.10
N THR A 121 -0.24 -4.86 -17.84
CA THR A 121 0.31 -6.22 -17.88
C THR A 121 1.09 -6.51 -16.61
N THR A 122 1.20 -7.79 -16.31
CA THR A 122 2.07 -8.27 -15.23
C THR A 122 3.54 -7.94 -15.49
N LYS A 123 3.95 -7.84 -16.76
CA LYS A 123 5.29 -7.39 -17.15
C LYS A 123 5.54 -5.93 -16.69
N ALA A 124 4.59 -5.02 -16.92
CA ALA A 124 4.71 -3.63 -16.46
C ALA A 124 4.79 -3.56 -14.92
N ILE A 125 3.96 -4.34 -14.22
CA ILE A 125 4.03 -4.45 -12.74
C ILE A 125 5.38 -5.03 -12.30
N SER A 126 5.89 -6.08 -12.96
CA SER A 126 7.19 -6.67 -12.63
C SER A 126 8.35 -5.68 -12.87
N GLN A 127 8.30 -4.88 -13.94
CA GLN A 127 9.29 -3.82 -14.17
C GLN A 127 9.25 -2.74 -13.07
N ALA A 128 8.04 -2.32 -12.67
CA ALA A 128 7.86 -1.41 -11.56
C ALA A 128 8.43 -1.98 -10.25
N MET A 129 8.12 -3.24 -9.94
CA MET A 129 8.62 -3.93 -8.75
C MET A 129 10.13 -4.12 -8.76
N ALA A 130 10.74 -4.42 -9.92
CA ALA A 130 12.20 -4.49 -10.05
C ALA A 130 12.84 -3.15 -9.68
N TRP A 131 12.31 -2.07 -10.22
CA TRP A 131 12.77 -0.72 -9.90
C TRP A 131 12.60 -0.39 -8.40
N VAL A 132 11.48 -0.82 -7.78
CA VAL A 132 11.27 -0.66 -6.33
C VAL A 132 12.35 -1.39 -5.53
N VAL A 133 12.64 -2.66 -5.86
CA VAL A 133 13.68 -3.45 -5.19
C VAL A 133 15.04 -2.76 -5.27
N GLU A 134 15.42 -2.28 -6.46
CA GLU A 134 16.70 -1.59 -6.69
C GLU A 134 16.81 -0.27 -5.93
N ASN A 135 15.69 0.42 -5.69
CA ASN A 135 15.67 1.74 -5.07
C ASN A 135 15.12 1.75 -3.63
N ALA A 136 14.76 0.59 -3.06
CA ALA A 136 14.06 0.48 -1.78
C ALA A 136 14.78 1.21 -0.63
N ALA A 137 16.10 1.06 -0.54
CA ALA A 137 16.91 1.73 0.49
C ALA A 137 16.99 3.25 0.25
N ARG A 138 17.26 3.67 -0.98
CA ARG A 138 17.36 5.11 -1.35
C ARG A 138 16.05 5.86 -1.09
N LEU A 139 14.94 5.21 -1.36
CA LEU A 139 13.60 5.78 -1.21
C LEU A 139 13.02 5.59 0.19
N ASN A 140 13.74 4.93 1.10
CA ASN A 140 13.27 4.57 2.45
C ASN A 140 11.87 3.93 2.41
N VAL A 141 11.67 2.92 1.54
CA VAL A 141 10.37 2.30 1.32
C VAL A 141 9.89 1.58 2.57
N GLY A 142 8.65 1.86 2.99
CA GLY A 142 7.99 1.20 4.11
C GLY A 142 6.96 0.16 3.69
N ALA A 143 6.27 0.39 2.57
CA ALA A 143 5.31 -0.56 2.02
C ALA A 143 5.08 -0.30 0.53
N VAL A 144 4.60 -1.32 -0.19
CA VAL A 144 4.14 -1.22 -1.58
C VAL A 144 2.65 -1.53 -1.64
N SER A 145 1.87 -0.69 -2.33
CA SER A 145 0.44 -0.88 -2.60
C SER A 145 0.22 -1.17 -4.08
N ILE A 146 -0.44 -2.28 -4.39
CA ILE A 146 -0.85 -2.64 -5.76
C ILE A 146 -2.35 -2.86 -5.78
N SER A 147 -3.09 -1.88 -6.33
CA SER A 147 -4.55 -1.96 -6.43
C SER A 147 -5.02 -2.41 -7.82
N ILE A 148 -4.16 -3.11 -8.54
CA ILE A 148 -4.38 -3.63 -9.89
C ILE A 148 -4.15 -5.14 -9.87
N GLY A 149 -5.07 -5.91 -10.47
CA GLY A 149 -4.94 -7.36 -10.55
C GLY A 149 -5.75 -7.95 -11.70
N ARG A 150 -5.48 -9.19 -12.07
CA ARG A 150 -6.20 -9.91 -13.13
C ARG A 150 -6.90 -11.14 -12.60
N VAL A 151 -8.10 -11.36 -13.11
CA VAL A 151 -8.80 -12.64 -12.96
C VAL A 151 -8.15 -13.68 -13.87
N TYR A 152 -7.50 -14.66 -13.29
CA TYR A 152 -7.17 -15.87 -14.05
C TYR A 152 -8.36 -16.82 -13.99
N ARG A 153 -8.83 -17.28 -15.14
CA ARG A 153 -10.02 -18.15 -15.26
C ARG A 153 -9.84 -19.52 -14.62
N GLU A 154 -8.61 -19.95 -14.37
CA GLU A 154 -8.32 -21.32 -13.92
C GLU A 154 -7.38 -21.32 -12.72
N ALA A 155 -7.76 -22.09 -11.71
CA ALA A 155 -6.99 -22.62 -10.58
C ALA A 155 -5.87 -21.73 -9.96
N ALA A 156 -5.35 -22.15 -8.84
CA ALA A 156 -4.23 -21.61 -8.06
C ALA A 156 -3.33 -20.57 -8.76
N CYS A 157 -2.86 -19.61 -7.98
CA CYS A 157 -1.87 -18.60 -8.36
C CYS A 157 -0.86 -19.18 -9.36
N PRO A 158 -0.71 -18.66 -10.58
CA PRO A 158 0.12 -19.27 -11.59
C PRO A 158 1.59 -19.26 -11.17
N VAL A 159 2.08 -20.40 -10.76
CA VAL A 159 3.42 -20.59 -10.20
C VAL A 159 4.52 -20.45 -11.26
N LEU A 160 4.20 -20.58 -12.56
CA LEU A 160 5.22 -20.77 -13.59
C LEU A 160 5.47 -19.57 -14.52
N ALA A 161 4.48 -18.70 -14.76
CA ALA A 161 4.62 -17.65 -15.79
C ALA A 161 5.32 -16.38 -15.30
N GLU A 162 5.42 -16.14 -13.99
CA GLU A 162 5.82 -14.84 -13.45
C GLU A 162 6.75 -14.95 -12.23
N LYS A 163 7.75 -15.82 -12.32
CA LYS A 163 8.76 -16.02 -11.27
C LYS A 163 9.45 -14.72 -10.83
N ASN A 164 9.58 -13.75 -11.73
CA ASN A 164 10.22 -12.47 -11.42
C ASN A 164 9.40 -11.65 -10.42
N LEU A 165 8.08 -11.53 -10.62
CA LEU A 165 7.22 -10.77 -9.70
C LEU A 165 7.18 -11.44 -8.32
N GLN A 166 7.09 -12.76 -8.27
CA GLN A 166 7.15 -13.49 -7.01
C GLN A 166 8.49 -13.27 -6.29
N SER A 167 9.63 -13.38 -6.98
CA SER A 167 10.95 -13.15 -6.35
C SER A 167 11.13 -11.72 -5.86
N GLN A 168 10.54 -10.73 -6.53
CA GLN A 168 10.56 -9.33 -6.12
C GLN A 168 9.75 -9.12 -4.83
N ILE A 169 8.54 -9.71 -4.73
CA ILE A 169 7.72 -9.67 -3.50
C ILE A 169 8.46 -10.35 -2.34
N VAL A 170 9.04 -11.53 -2.56
CA VAL A 170 9.86 -12.23 -1.56
C VAL A 170 11.06 -11.38 -1.13
N GLY A 171 11.75 -10.76 -2.09
CA GLY A 171 12.90 -9.90 -1.82
C GLY A 171 12.54 -8.68 -0.96
N LEU A 172 11.43 -8.01 -1.24
CA LEU A 172 10.95 -6.89 -0.42
C LEU A 172 10.52 -7.35 0.98
N ALA A 173 9.84 -8.49 1.08
CA ALA A 173 9.46 -9.06 2.39
C ALA A 173 10.70 -9.35 3.26
N ALA A 174 11.76 -9.91 2.67
CA ALA A 174 13.05 -10.12 3.36
C ALA A 174 13.72 -8.82 3.82
N MET A 175 13.39 -7.68 3.19
CA MET A 175 13.82 -6.34 3.58
C MET A 175 12.86 -5.67 4.58
N ASN A 176 11.89 -6.40 5.13
CA ASN A 176 10.83 -5.89 6.00
C ASN A 176 9.90 -4.87 5.29
N ILE A 177 9.71 -5.00 3.98
CA ILE A 177 8.87 -4.15 3.15
C ILE A 177 7.69 -4.99 2.63
N PRO A 178 6.48 -4.83 3.21
CA PRO A 178 5.31 -5.55 2.77
C PRO A 178 4.83 -5.08 1.39
N THR A 179 4.40 -6.03 0.56
CA THR A 179 3.65 -5.76 -0.67
C THR A 179 2.19 -6.09 -0.44
N VAL A 180 1.34 -5.07 -0.41
CA VAL A 180 -0.09 -5.14 -0.12
C VAL A 180 -0.87 -5.09 -1.44
N ILE A 181 -1.74 -6.08 -1.68
CA ILE A 181 -2.37 -6.27 -2.99
C ILE A 181 -3.86 -6.49 -2.85
N ALA A 182 -4.65 -5.86 -3.73
CA ALA A 182 -6.10 -5.97 -3.74
C ALA A 182 -6.57 -7.36 -4.17
N ALA A 183 -7.47 -7.94 -3.38
CA ALA A 183 -8.04 -9.27 -3.65
C ALA A 183 -8.90 -9.33 -4.91
N GLY A 184 -9.43 -8.18 -5.36
CA GLY A 184 -10.30 -8.06 -6.53
C GLY A 184 -11.77 -7.88 -6.20
N ASN A 185 -12.55 -7.45 -7.19
CA ASN A 185 -13.93 -6.99 -7.04
C ASN A 185 -14.92 -7.76 -7.95
N ASN A 186 -14.81 -9.09 -8.02
CA ASN A 186 -15.60 -9.94 -8.92
C ASN A 186 -16.57 -10.86 -8.18
N SER A 187 -16.83 -10.61 -6.91
CA SER A 187 -17.72 -11.45 -6.08
C SER A 187 -17.29 -12.93 -6.00
N ASN A 188 -16.01 -13.22 -6.20
CA ASN A 188 -15.51 -14.58 -6.11
C ASN A 188 -15.24 -14.94 -4.65
N GLN A 189 -15.97 -15.95 -4.13
CA GLN A 189 -15.88 -16.36 -2.73
C GLN A 189 -14.86 -17.48 -2.47
N SER A 190 -14.13 -17.91 -3.50
CA SER A 190 -13.18 -19.02 -3.40
C SER A 190 -11.77 -18.68 -3.85
N LYS A 191 -11.59 -17.59 -4.58
CA LYS A 191 -10.30 -17.20 -5.18
C LYS A 191 -10.14 -15.69 -5.22
N ILE A 192 -8.93 -15.24 -4.96
CA ILE A 192 -8.52 -13.84 -5.13
C ILE A 192 -7.75 -13.65 -6.44
N HIS A 193 -7.57 -12.40 -6.85
CA HIS A 193 -6.85 -12.09 -8.08
C HIS A 193 -5.35 -12.32 -7.95
N TYR A 194 -4.70 -12.67 -9.06
CA TYR A 194 -3.28 -12.51 -9.20
C TYR A 194 -2.93 -11.00 -9.35
N PRO A 195 -1.87 -10.47 -8.72
CA PRO A 195 -0.84 -11.16 -7.95
C PRO A 195 -1.10 -11.27 -6.44
N ALA A 196 -2.29 -10.92 -5.93
CA ALA A 196 -2.60 -10.98 -4.50
C ALA A 196 -2.44 -12.38 -3.89
N CYS A 197 -2.66 -13.42 -4.69
CA CYS A 197 -2.53 -14.82 -4.27
C CYS A 197 -1.06 -15.31 -4.13
N ILE A 198 -0.06 -14.47 -4.35
CA ILE A 198 1.35 -14.82 -4.08
C ILE A 198 1.53 -14.91 -2.56
N PRO A 199 2.08 -16.02 -2.02
CA PRO A 199 2.08 -16.27 -0.56
C PRO A 199 2.74 -15.20 0.31
N GLN A 200 3.69 -14.44 -0.21
CA GLN A 200 4.40 -13.37 0.51
C GLN A 200 3.77 -11.99 0.31
N ALA A 201 2.73 -11.88 -0.53
CA ALA A 201 1.92 -10.68 -0.61
C ALA A 201 0.95 -10.63 0.59
N ILE A 202 0.52 -9.43 0.98
CA ILE A 202 -0.59 -9.24 1.90
C ILE A 202 -1.84 -8.98 1.07
N ALA A 203 -2.68 -9.98 0.94
CA ALA A 203 -3.93 -9.92 0.17
C ALA A 203 -5.04 -9.28 0.98
N VAL A 204 -5.64 -8.19 0.45
CA VAL A 204 -6.65 -7.41 1.15
C VAL A 204 -8.00 -7.46 0.45
N GLY A 205 -9.01 -7.98 1.16
CA GLY A 205 -10.42 -7.89 0.84
C GLY A 205 -11.05 -6.60 1.37
N ALA A 206 -12.31 -6.36 1.02
CA ALA A 206 -13.02 -5.16 1.42
C ALA A 206 -14.26 -5.45 2.27
N THR A 207 -14.45 -4.63 3.32
CA THR A 207 -15.72 -4.48 4.02
C THR A 207 -16.41 -3.19 3.57
N ASP A 208 -17.72 -3.09 3.80
CA ASP A 208 -18.46 -1.83 3.65
C ASP A 208 -18.52 -1.08 4.99
N THR A 209 -19.25 0.02 5.05
CA THR A 209 -19.48 0.79 6.28
C THR A 209 -19.96 -0.11 7.42
N PRO A 210 -19.62 0.25 8.69
CA PRO A 210 -20.11 -0.50 9.83
C PRO A 210 -21.63 -0.50 9.83
N TYR A 211 -22.20 -1.68 9.59
CA TYR A 211 -23.60 -1.90 9.87
C TYR A 211 -23.70 -2.11 11.38
N THR A 212 -24.25 -1.15 12.09
CA THR A 212 -24.57 -1.32 13.51
C THR A 212 -25.75 -2.30 13.61
N MET A 213 -25.50 -3.57 13.40
CA MET A 213 -26.35 -4.58 13.99
C MET A 213 -26.10 -4.50 15.50
N LYS A 214 -27.07 -3.95 16.20
CA LYS A 214 -27.18 -3.99 17.66
C LYS A 214 -27.35 -5.46 18.08
N GLN A 215 -26.33 -6.26 17.92
CA GLN A 215 -26.19 -7.54 18.61
C GLN A 215 -25.19 -7.39 19.73
N VAL A 216 -25.47 -8.05 20.82
CA VAL A 216 -24.91 -7.97 22.16
C VAL A 216 -23.37 -8.12 22.26
N THR A 217 -22.63 -8.24 21.16
CA THR A 217 -21.23 -8.65 21.15
C THR A 217 -20.27 -7.86 20.24
N GLY A 218 -20.65 -6.74 19.63
CA GLY A 218 -19.68 -5.93 18.89
C GLY A 218 -20.17 -5.39 17.53
N ILE A 219 -19.34 -4.52 16.93
CA ILE A 219 -19.59 -3.94 15.60
C ILE A 219 -19.19 -4.97 14.54
N VAL A 220 -20.14 -5.38 13.69
CA VAL A 220 -19.88 -6.26 12.54
C VAL A 220 -19.73 -5.40 11.29
N TYR A 221 -18.61 -5.52 10.60
CA TYR A 221 -18.40 -4.92 9.29
C TYR A 221 -18.76 -5.97 8.22
N PRO A 222 -19.85 -5.78 7.45
CA PRO A 222 -20.19 -6.74 6.41
C PRO A 222 -19.12 -6.72 5.30
N ILE A 223 -18.74 -7.91 4.84
CA ILE A 223 -17.89 -8.03 3.66
C ILE A 223 -18.63 -7.41 2.47
N LEU A 224 -17.90 -6.59 1.69
CA LEU A 224 -18.43 -6.03 0.47
C LEU A 224 -18.79 -7.16 -0.50
N LEU A 225 -20.03 -7.17 -1.02
CA LEU A 225 -20.51 -8.23 -1.91
C LEU A 225 -19.65 -8.45 -3.15
N THR A 226 -19.02 -7.38 -3.64
CA THR A 226 -18.10 -7.46 -4.79
C THR A 226 -16.71 -7.93 -4.41
N SER A 227 -16.32 -7.91 -3.12
CA SER A 227 -14.98 -8.32 -2.69
C SER A 227 -14.75 -9.80 -2.99
N ASN A 228 -13.61 -10.08 -3.61
CA ASN A 228 -13.15 -11.47 -3.66
C ASN A 228 -12.70 -11.92 -2.27
N SER A 229 -12.84 -13.21 -2.02
CA SER A 229 -12.39 -13.90 -0.80
C SER A 229 -11.86 -15.29 -1.15
N GLY A 230 -11.35 -16.00 -0.15
CA GLY A 230 -10.81 -17.35 -0.34
C GLY A 230 -9.69 -17.65 0.66
N PRO A 231 -9.10 -18.85 0.59
CA PRO A 231 -8.09 -19.30 1.53
C PRO A 231 -6.79 -18.48 1.48
N ASP A 232 -6.51 -17.85 0.33
CA ASP A 232 -5.28 -17.04 0.12
C ASP A 232 -5.47 -15.57 0.55
N LEU A 233 -6.62 -15.20 1.15
CA LEU A 233 -6.87 -13.87 1.65
C LEU A 233 -6.31 -13.71 3.07
N ASP A 234 -5.52 -12.64 3.30
CA ASP A 234 -4.91 -12.41 4.60
C ASP A 234 -5.82 -11.63 5.55
N LEU A 235 -6.47 -10.57 5.04
CA LEU A 235 -7.31 -9.70 5.88
C LEU A 235 -8.36 -8.93 5.07
N TYR A 236 -9.33 -8.36 5.78
CA TYR A 236 -10.27 -7.38 5.25
C TYR A 236 -10.03 -6.00 5.88
N ALA A 237 -10.24 -4.95 5.10
CA ALA A 237 -10.26 -3.57 5.58
C ALA A 237 -11.42 -2.79 4.96
N LEU A 238 -11.70 -1.58 5.47
CA LEU A 238 -12.78 -0.75 4.95
C LEU A 238 -12.55 -0.38 3.48
N GLY A 239 -13.47 -0.82 2.62
CA GLY A 239 -13.41 -0.57 1.18
C GLY A 239 -14.10 0.71 0.73
N ARG A 240 -14.84 1.39 1.61
CA ARG A 240 -15.52 2.65 1.30
C ARG A 240 -14.64 3.84 1.70
N ALA A 241 -14.36 4.73 0.75
CA ALA A 241 -13.56 5.93 0.99
C ALA A 241 -14.06 7.12 0.18
N ALA A 242 -13.87 8.32 0.72
CA ALA A 242 -13.90 9.54 -0.08
C ALA A 242 -12.61 9.60 -0.90
N THR A 243 -12.73 9.76 -2.22
CA THR A 243 -11.60 9.78 -3.16
C THR A 243 -11.66 11.02 -4.03
N THR A 244 -10.50 11.51 -4.43
CA THR A 244 -10.39 12.61 -5.39
C THR A 244 -9.90 12.07 -6.72
N ASP A 245 -10.62 12.36 -7.80
CA ASP A 245 -10.28 11.91 -9.15
C ASP A 245 -9.21 12.79 -9.81
N VAL A 246 -8.84 12.44 -11.05
CA VAL A 246 -7.81 13.17 -11.82
C VAL A 246 -8.18 14.63 -12.08
N ASN A 247 -9.47 15.01 -12.04
CA ASN A 247 -9.95 16.39 -12.22
C ASN A 247 -10.04 17.17 -10.89
N GLY A 248 -9.73 16.54 -9.77
CA GLY A 248 -9.87 17.13 -8.44
C GLY A 248 -11.28 17.00 -7.86
N THR A 249 -12.19 16.24 -8.49
CA THR A 249 -13.55 16.03 -8.00
C THR A 249 -13.57 14.96 -6.93
N THR A 250 -14.18 15.26 -5.78
CA THR A 250 -14.32 14.30 -4.70
C THR A 250 -15.62 13.51 -4.82
N SER A 251 -15.52 12.20 -4.68
CA SER A 251 -16.65 11.27 -4.68
C SER A 251 -16.39 10.10 -3.76
N VAL A 252 -17.43 9.34 -3.43
CA VAL A 252 -17.26 8.07 -2.69
C VAL A 252 -16.96 6.96 -3.68
N SER A 253 -15.87 6.23 -3.45
CA SER A 253 -15.57 4.97 -4.14
C SER A 253 -15.63 3.79 -3.18
N ILE A 254 -15.83 2.58 -3.75
CA ILE A 254 -16.00 1.36 -2.97
C ILE A 254 -15.23 0.25 -3.69
N GLY A 255 -14.37 -0.46 -2.96
CA GLY A 255 -13.65 -1.61 -3.52
C GLY A 255 -12.45 -2.03 -2.69
N THR A 256 -11.89 -3.18 -3.05
CA THR A 256 -10.66 -3.73 -2.43
C THR A 256 -9.45 -2.83 -2.63
N SER A 257 -9.46 -1.98 -3.65
CA SER A 257 -8.38 -1.00 -3.91
C SER A 257 -8.23 0.01 -2.78
N ASN A 258 -9.35 0.57 -2.26
CA ASN A 258 -9.33 1.50 -1.14
C ASN A 258 -8.84 0.83 0.15
N ALA A 259 -9.31 -0.39 0.42
CA ALA A 259 -8.86 -1.20 1.54
C ALA A 259 -7.35 -1.44 1.48
N THR A 260 -6.84 -1.82 0.32
CA THR A 260 -5.43 -2.14 0.07
C THR A 260 -4.52 -0.94 0.35
N VAL A 261 -4.81 0.21 -0.24
CA VAL A 261 -3.97 1.40 -0.04
C VAL A 261 -4.04 1.91 1.39
N SER A 262 -5.20 1.79 2.06
CA SER A 262 -5.33 2.14 3.48
C SER A 262 -4.45 1.27 4.36
N VAL A 263 -4.45 -0.05 4.15
CA VAL A 263 -3.58 -1.00 4.87
C VAL A 263 -2.10 -0.71 4.60
N ALA A 264 -1.72 -0.53 3.32
CA ALA A 264 -0.34 -0.23 2.96
C ALA A 264 0.17 1.06 3.59
N THR A 265 -0.66 2.11 3.62
CA THR A 265 -0.32 3.39 4.26
C THR A 265 -0.05 3.23 5.76
N ARG A 266 -0.90 2.47 6.46
CA ARG A 266 -0.73 2.21 7.89
C ARG A 266 0.49 1.36 8.19
N LEU A 267 0.76 0.34 7.37
CA LEU A 267 1.96 -0.48 7.50
C LEU A 267 3.23 0.36 7.30
N ALA A 268 3.30 1.20 6.26
CA ALA A 268 4.42 2.11 6.05
C ALA A 268 4.64 3.03 7.26
N GLN A 269 3.56 3.56 7.85
CA GLN A 269 3.61 4.39 9.05
C GLN A 269 4.10 3.61 10.27
N SER A 270 3.55 2.42 10.52
CA SER A 270 3.91 1.59 11.69
C SER A 270 5.34 1.06 11.61
N LEU A 271 5.89 0.87 10.43
CA LEU A 271 7.28 0.43 10.24
C LEU A 271 8.28 1.59 10.33
N SER A 272 7.82 2.84 10.40
CA SER A 272 8.67 4.03 10.57
C SER A 272 9.28 4.12 11.98
N ASP A 273 8.72 3.42 12.97
CA ASP A 273 9.24 3.37 14.34
C ASP A 273 10.32 2.29 14.55
N GLY A 274 10.70 1.57 13.48
CA GLY A 274 11.65 0.46 13.53
C GLY A 274 11.04 -0.90 13.88
N SER A 275 9.71 -0.98 13.99
CA SER A 275 9.01 -2.26 14.19
C SER A 275 9.24 -3.21 13.01
N THR A 276 9.24 -4.51 13.28
CA THR A 276 9.26 -5.53 12.21
C THR A 276 7.85 -5.79 11.70
N LEU A 277 7.74 -6.23 10.44
CA LEU A 277 6.46 -6.61 9.85
C LEU A 277 5.74 -7.68 10.69
N ASP A 278 6.47 -8.69 11.16
CA ASP A 278 5.92 -9.75 12.02
C ASP A 278 5.32 -9.18 13.32
N THR A 279 6.01 -8.20 13.94
CA THR A 279 5.49 -7.52 15.13
C THR A 279 4.23 -6.74 14.84
N VAL A 280 4.19 -5.99 13.74
CA VAL A 280 3.01 -5.21 13.32
C VAL A 280 1.85 -6.13 12.98
N MET A 281 2.08 -7.18 12.17
CA MET A 281 1.07 -8.16 11.81
C MET A 281 0.58 -8.96 13.02
N GLY A 282 1.47 -9.29 13.96
CA GLY A 282 1.09 -9.92 15.22
C GLY A 282 0.14 -9.06 16.06
N LYS A 283 0.36 -7.74 16.15
CA LYS A 283 -0.56 -6.80 16.82
C LYS A 283 -1.91 -6.74 16.09
N VAL A 284 -1.90 -6.72 14.77
CA VAL A 284 -3.11 -6.77 13.94
C VAL A 284 -3.90 -8.05 14.24
N GLN A 285 -3.27 -9.21 14.18
CA GLN A 285 -3.92 -10.49 14.46
C GLN A 285 -4.47 -10.58 15.89
N ALA A 286 -3.72 -10.12 16.89
CA ALA A 286 -4.18 -10.09 18.27
C ALA A 286 -5.41 -9.21 18.47
N SER A 287 -5.46 -8.04 17.84
CA SER A 287 -6.64 -7.16 17.88
C SER A 287 -7.86 -7.79 17.20
N LEU A 288 -7.65 -8.61 16.17
CA LEU A 288 -8.70 -9.32 15.45
C LEU A 288 -9.28 -10.51 16.22
N GLN A 289 -8.45 -11.26 16.94
CA GLN A 289 -8.92 -12.40 17.76
C GLN A 289 -9.87 -11.98 18.89
N THR A 290 -9.75 -10.74 19.36
CA THR A 290 -10.62 -10.19 20.40
C THR A 290 -12.00 -9.81 19.88
N ALA A 291 -12.15 -9.54 18.58
CA ALA A 291 -13.37 -9.01 17.98
C ALA A 291 -14.33 -10.08 17.40
N TYR A 292 -13.86 -11.31 17.08
CA TYR A 292 -14.67 -12.26 16.31
C TYR A 292 -14.53 -13.73 16.71
N ARG A 293 -15.33 -14.16 17.68
CA ARG A 293 -15.57 -15.58 17.96
C ARG A 293 -16.94 -16.09 17.53
N THR A 294 -17.68 -15.39 16.73
CA THR A 294 -19.04 -15.88 16.35
C THR A 294 -19.46 -15.37 14.99
N LEU A 295 -19.46 -16.18 13.99
CA LEU A 295 -20.38 -16.26 12.85
C LEU A 295 -19.68 -16.80 11.60
N THR A 296 -19.50 -18.08 11.57
CA THR A 296 -19.19 -18.94 10.43
C THR A 296 -17.85 -19.65 10.52
N ASN A 297 -17.74 -20.83 9.94
CA ASN A 297 -16.56 -21.70 9.87
C ASN A 297 -15.40 -21.13 9.03
N PHE A 298 -15.35 -19.81 8.82
CA PHE A 298 -14.26 -19.07 8.19
C PHE A 298 -13.75 -18.04 9.19
N GLU A 299 -12.45 -18.07 9.52
CA GLU A 299 -11.80 -17.01 10.27
C GLU A 299 -11.78 -15.74 9.42
N LEU A 300 -12.73 -14.85 9.65
CA LEU A 300 -12.72 -13.51 9.07
C LEU A 300 -11.68 -12.66 9.79
N LYS A 301 -10.65 -12.23 9.07
CA LYS A 301 -9.61 -11.35 9.60
C LYS A 301 -9.92 -9.90 9.21
N PHE A 302 -10.16 -9.03 10.19
CA PHE A 302 -10.45 -7.62 9.96
C PHE A 302 -9.34 -6.73 10.47
N TYR A 303 -9.04 -5.68 9.74
CA TYR A 303 -8.18 -4.60 10.16
C TYR A 303 -9.07 -3.42 10.59
N GLN A 304 -9.10 -3.07 11.89
CA GLN A 304 -9.76 -1.86 12.36
C GLN A 304 -8.88 -0.65 12.03
N THR A 305 -9.43 0.28 11.30
CA THR A 305 -8.80 1.58 10.98
C THR A 305 -9.06 2.57 12.11
#